data_45f8c5d95a2e1921b936edb3810c4c92
#
_entry.id   45f8c5d95a2e1921b936edb3810c4c92
#
_cell.length_a   1.000
_cell.length_b   1.000
_cell.length_c   1.000
_cell.angle_alpha   90.00
_cell.angle_beta   90.00
_cell.angle_gamma   90.00
#
_symmetry.space_group_name_H-M   'P 1'
#
loop_
_entity.id
_entity.type
_entity.pdbx_description
1 polymer ?
#
loop_
_entity_poly.entity_id
_entity_poly.type
_entity_poly.pdbx_seq_one_letter_code
_entity_poly.pdbx_strand_id
1 'polypeptide(L)'
;MSAPKKNKAASIIWFDIPADKPERAKAFYGKLFGWKIIPLPGMTEYLHIDTGGPDASPDGGLMKRMHPTHTITSYVNVPSVTKFMAKVEKLGGSVCKPKTAVPGMGYFAICQDTENNTFAIWERNQKAI
;
A
#
# COMPACT_ATOMS: atom_id res chain seq x y z
N MET A 1 25.68 -8.27 -10.31
CA MET A 1 24.92 -7.40 -9.48
C MET A 1 24.94 -7.84 -8.03
N SER A 2 24.78 -6.96 -7.18
CA SER A 2 24.92 -7.28 -5.78
C SER A 2 23.75 -8.08 -5.26
N ALA A 3 24.00 -8.78 -4.20
CA ALA A 3 22.96 -9.49 -3.51
C ALA A 3 21.95 -8.49 -2.97
N PRO A 4 20.73 -8.93 -2.79
CA PRO A 4 19.73 -8.08 -2.16
C PRO A 4 20.16 -7.72 -0.76
N LYS A 5 19.78 -6.57 -0.32
CA LYS A 5 20.04 -6.16 1.02
C LYS A 5 19.33 -7.04 1.98
N LYS A 6 19.98 -7.33 3.06
CA LYS A 6 19.34 -8.03 4.11
C LYS A 6 18.26 -7.27 4.68
N ASN A 7 18.47 -6.03 4.90
CA ASN A 7 17.50 -5.25 5.52
C ASN A 7 16.66 -4.59 4.47
N LYS A 8 15.43 -4.82 4.47
CA LYS A 8 14.53 -4.31 3.49
C LYS A 8 13.64 -3.26 4.04
N ALA A 9 14.16 -2.53 4.99
CA ALA A 9 13.34 -1.66 5.80
C ALA A 9 12.55 -0.65 5.02
N ALA A 10 13.00 -0.23 3.88
CA ALA A 10 12.29 0.81 3.15
C ALA A 10 11.88 0.35 1.76
N SER A 11 11.60 -0.92 1.60
CA SER A 11 11.18 -1.41 0.29
C SER A 11 9.69 -1.18 0.06
N ILE A 12 9.31 -1.02 -1.20
CA ILE A 12 7.91 -0.94 -1.57
C ILE A 12 7.37 -2.36 -1.58
N ILE A 13 6.34 -2.60 -0.76
CA ILE A 13 5.83 -3.96 -0.58
C ILE A 13 4.38 -4.12 -0.99
N TRP A 14 3.70 -3.05 -1.34
CA TRP A 14 2.28 -3.09 -1.67
C TRP A 14 1.92 -1.83 -2.44
N PHE A 15 0.86 -1.90 -3.24
CA PHE A 15 0.30 -0.72 -3.88
C PHE A 15 -1.22 -0.82 -3.89
N ASP A 16 -1.89 0.32 -3.81
CA ASP A 16 -3.34 0.38 -3.93
C ASP A 16 -3.71 1.09 -5.23
N ILE A 17 -4.65 0.52 -5.95
CA ILE A 17 -5.21 1.13 -7.16
C ILE A 17 -6.66 1.49 -6.87
N PRO A 18 -6.99 2.77 -6.80
CA PRO A 18 -8.38 3.18 -6.64
C PRO A 18 -9.09 3.16 -7.99
N ALA A 19 -10.38 2.86 -7.96
CA ALA A 19 -11.19 2.81 -9.18
C ALA A 19 -12.61 3.27 -8.90
N ASP A 20 -13.17 4.01 -9.83
CA ASP A 20 -14.58 4.39 -9.70
C ASP A 20 -15.47 3.16 -9.84
N LYS A 21 -15.08 2.23 -10.69
CA LYS A 21 -15.78 0.96 -10.86
C LYS A 21 -14.77 -0.18 -10.78
N PRO A 22 -14.57 -0.72 -9.57
CA PRO A 22 -13.55 -1.77 -9.38
C PRO A 22 -13.73 -2.98 -10.29
N GLU A 23 -14.97 -3.40 -10.57
CA GLU A 23 -15.17 -4.55 -11.44
C GLU A 23 -14.70 -4.28 -12.86
N ARG A 24 -14.84 -3.04 -13.32
CA ARG A 24 -14.35 -2.65 -14.64
C ARG A 24 -12.82 -2.67 -14.67
N ALA A 25 -12.19 -2.15 -13.63
CA ALA A 25 -10.75 -2.16 -13.53
C ALA A 25 -10.21 -3.58 -13.42
N LYS A 26 -10.89 -4.43 -12.65
CA LYS A 26 -10.51 -5.83 -12.51
C LYS A 26 -10.49 -6.51 -13.88
N ALA A 27 -11.52 -6.31 -14.68
CA ALA A 27 -11.56 -6.91 -16.01
C ALA A 27 -10.43 -6.38 -16.90
N PHE A 28 -10.17 -5.09 -16.82
CA PHE A 28 -9.12 -4.48 -17.61
C PHE A 28 -7.74 -5.06 -17.30
N TYR A 29 -7.37 -5.04 -16.03
CA TYR A 29 -6.04 -5.51 -15.62
C TYR A 29 -5.91 -7.02 -15.77
N GLY A 30 -6.99 -7.75 -15.48
CA GLY A 30 -6.96 -9.19 -15.64
C GLY A 30 -6.72 -9.61 -17.09
N LYS A 31 -7.40 -8.95 -18.03
CA LYS A 31 -7.24 -9.28 -19.44
C LYS A 31 -5.92 -8.78 -20.00
N LEU A 32 -5.47 -7.61 -19.56
CA LEU A 32 -4.26 -7.02 -20.08
C LEU A 32 -3.01 -7.75 -19.60
N PHE A 33 -2.92 -8.00 -18.30
CA PHE A 33 -1.72 -8.54 -17.68
C PHE A 33 -1.86 -9.96 -17.16
N GLY A 34 -3.07 -10.50 -17.13
CA GLY A 34 -3.28 -11.81 -16.53
C GLY A 34 -3.25 -11.79 -15.02
N TRP A 35 -3.37 -10.62 -14.41
CA TRP A 35 -3.38 -10.54 -12.96
C TRP A 35 -4.61 -11.22 -12.39
N LYS A 36 -4.42 -11.91 -11.26
CA LYS A 36 -5.53 -12.50 -10.53
C LYS A 36 -6.00 -11.52 -9.48
N ILE A 37 -7.26 -11.14 -9.57
CA ILE A 37 -7.82 -10.13 -8.67
C ILE A 37 -9.04 -10.73 -8.01
N ILE A 38 -8.95 -10.98 -6.71
CA ILE A 38 -9.98 -11.67 -5.94
C ILE A 38 -10.30 -10.91 -4.66
N PRO A 39 -11.51 -11.07 -4.12
CA PRO A 39 -11.86 -10.42 -2.86
C PRO A 39 -10.97 -10.90 -1.72
N LEU A 40 -10.59 -9.97 -0.85
CA LEU A 40 -9.90 -10.34 0.39
C LEU A 40 -10.94 -10.77 1.42
N PRO A 41 -10.72 -11.90 2.10
CA PRO A 41 -11.65 -12.35 3.13
C PRO A 41 -11.80 -11.29 4.21
N GLY A 42 -13.04 -11.03 4.61
CA GLY A 42 -13.32 -10.10 5.68
C GLY A 42 -13.25 -8.63 5.31
N MET A 43 -12.94 -8.31 4.05
CA MET A 43 -12.89 -6.91 3.61
C MET A 43 -13.89 -6.68 2.50
N THR A 44 -14.76 -5.70 2.70
CA THR A 44 -15.77 -5.35 1.71
C THR A 44 -15.16 -4.41 0.69
N GLU A 45 -15.39 -4.69 -0.58
CA GLU A 45 -14.98 -3.79 -1.66
C GLU A 45 -13.47 -3.55 -1.74
N TYR A 46 -12.68 -4.47 -1.22
CA TYR A 46 -11.24 -4.42 -1.36
C TYR A 46 -10.78 -5.73 -1.96
N LEU A 47 -10.14 -5.66 -3.11
CA LEU A 47 -9.72 -6.83 -3.86
C LEU A 47 -8.21 -6.96 -3.81
N HIS A 48 -7.73 -8.19 -3.70
CA HIS A 48 -6.30 -8.48 -3.72
C HIS A 48 -5.86 -8.69 -5.17
N ILE A 49 -4.83 -7.97 -5.56
CA ILE A 49 -4.21 -8.10 -6.88
C ILE A 49 -2.98 -8.98 -6.73
N ASP A 50 -3.04 -10.17 -7.31
CA ASP A 50 -1.89 -11.07 -7.36
C ASP A 50 -1.24 -10.87 -8.73
N THR A 51 -0.10 -10.24 -8.76
CA THR A 51 0.59 -9.96 -10.03
C THR A 51 1.34 -11.17 -10.57
N GLY A 52 1.50 -12.21 -9.75
CA GLY A 52 2.15 -13.43 -10.22
C GLY A 52 3.66 -13.33 -10.37
N GLY A 53 4.24 -12.24 -9.87
CA GLY A 53 5.68 -12.07 -9.99
C GLY A 53 6.45 -12.88 -8.95
N PRO A 54 7.78 -12.80 -8.99
CA PRO A 54 8.62 -13.46 -7.98
C PRO A 54 8.29 -12.96 -6.58
N ASP A 55 8.73 -13.72 -5.59
CA ASP A 55 8.41 -13.42 -4.19
C ASP A 55 8.71 -11.98 -3.80
N ALA A 56 9.71 -11.36 -4.41
CA ALA A 56 10.07 -9.99 -4.06
C ALA A 56 9.18 -8.94 -4.71
N SER A 57 8.33 -9.34 -5.65
CA SER A 57 7.45 -8.40 -6.33
C SER A 57 6.26 -8.06 -5.45
N PRO A 58 5.87 -6.80 -5.39
CA PRO A 58 4.71 -6.46 -4.59
C PRO A 58 3.41 -6.92 -5.24
N ASP A 59 2.48 -7.30 -4.41
CA ASP A 59 1.09 -7.40 -4.79
C ASP A 59 0.39 -6.11 -4.39
N GLY A 60 -0.88 -6.01 -4.66
CA GLY A 60 -1.59 -4.79 -4.34
C GLY A 60 -3.06 -4.99 -4.04
N GLY A 61 -3.74 -3.87 -3.90
CA GLY A 61 -5.17 -3.85 -3.66
C GLY A 61 -5.88 -3.02 -4.71
N LEU A 62 -7.12 -3.37 -4.95
CA LEU A 62 -8.01 -2.61 -5.84
C LEU A 62 -9.25 -2.28 -5.04
N MET A 63 -9.60 -1.00 -4.97
CA MET A 63 -10.72 -0.59 -4.16
C MET A 63 -11.44 0.58 -4.80
N LYS A 64 -12.61 0.87 -4.26
CA LYS A 64 -13.36 2.02 -4.72
C LYS A 64 -12.62 3.30 -4.39
N ARG A 65 -12.62 4.24 -5.33
CA ARG A 65 -12.01 5.55 -5.10
C ARG A 65 -12.74 6.27 -3.97
N MET A 66 -11.98 6.78 -3.03
CA MET A 66 -12.55 7.38 -1.83
C MET A 66 -12.83 8.87 -1.97
N HIS A 67 -12.08 9.54 -2.84
CA HIS A 67 -12.25 10.97 -3.09
C HIS A 67 -11.60 11.29 -4.43
N PRO A 68 -11.93 12.44 -5.04
CA PRO A 68 -11.47 12.73 -6.42
C PRO A 68 -9.97 12.72 -6.61
N THR A 69 -9.20 13.03 -5.58
CA THR A 69 -7.74 13.05 -5.69
C THR A 69 -7.09 11.75 -5.21
N HIS A 70 -7.88 10.72 -4.89
CA HIS A 70 -7.34 9.42 -4.49
C HIS A 70 -6.65 8.79 -5.69
N THR A 71 -5.36 8.55 -5.57
CA THR A 71 -4.53 8.05 -6.65
C THR A 71 -3.82 6.77 -6.21
N ILE A 72 -3.13 6.13 -7.12
CA ILE A 72 -2.35 4.93 -6.80
C ILE A 72 -1.38 5.28 -5.68
N THR A 73 -1.34 4.44 -4.65
CA THR A 73 -0.54 4.69 -3.46
C THR A 73 0.40 3.51 -3.22
N SER A 74 1.69 3.80 -3.16
CA SER A 74 2.70 2.79 -2.84
C SER A 74 2.90 2.74 -1.34
N TYR A 75 3.04 1.53 -0.80
CA TYR A 75 3.29 1.31 0.63
C TYR A 75 4.73 0.91 0.83
N VAL A 76 5.42 1.62 1.71
CA VAL A 76 6.82 1.40 2.02
C VAL A 76 6.93 0.75 3.39
N ASN A 77 7.65 -0.37 3.45
CA ASN A 77 7.83 -1.09 4.70
C ASN A 77 8.79 -0.33 5.62
N VAL A 78 8.36 -0.10 6.85
CA VAL A 78 9.19 0.60 7.84
C VAL A 78 9.12 -0.14 9.17
N PRO A 79 10.15 0.00 10.01
CA PRO A 79 10.15 -0.68 11.31
C PRO A 79 9.18 -0.08 12.32
N SER A 80 8.81 1.17 12.16
CA SER A 80 7.91 1.84 13.10
C SER A 80 7.17 2.96 12.39
N VAL A 81 5.86 2.81 12.25
CA VAL A 81 5.05 3.87 11.65
C VAL A 81 5.10 5.12 12.50
N THR A 82 5.06 4.96 13.83
CA THR A 82 5.13 6.11 14.74
C THR A 82 6.40 6.93 14.52
N LYS A 83 7.54 6.27 14.47
CA LYS A 83 8.80 6.98 14.28
C LYS A 83 8.90 7.59 12.90
N PHE A 84 8.42 6.90 11.88
CA PHE A 84 8.53 7.41 10.53
C PHE A 84 7.56 8.55 10.26
N MET A 85 6.39 8.58 10.92
CA MET A 85 5.52 9.75 10.81
C MET A 85 6.25 11.01 11.28
N ALA A 86 6.98 10.92 12.40
CA ALA A 86 7.73 12.05 12.88
C ALA A 86 8.82 12.45 11.90
N LYS A 87 9.49 11.47 11.29
CA LYS A 87 10.53 11.75 10.31
C LYS A 87 9.97 12.41 9.05
N VAL A 88 8.80 11.98 8.61
CA VAL A 88 8.14 12.57 7.45
C VAL A 88 7.98 14.07 7.67
N GLU A 89 7.44 14.44 8.82
CA GLU A 89 7.20 15.86 9.10
C GLU A 89 8.50 16.63 9.27
N LYS A 90 9.48 16.04 9.92
CA LYS A 90 10.77 16.67 10.11
C LYS A 90 11.45 16.95 8.77
N LEU A 91 11.24 16.11 7.78
CA LEU A 91 11.90 16.23 6.49
C LEU A 91 11.08 17.02 5.47
N GLY A 92 9.99 17.62 5.88
CA GLY A 92 9.22 18.51 5.02
C GLY A 92 7.99 17.91 4.37
N GLY A 93 7.71 16.66 4.65
CA GLY A 93 6.47 16.04 4.19
C GLY A 93 5.35 16.26 5.18
N SER A 94 4.23 15.60 4.97
CA SER A 94 3.08 15.72 5.87
C SER A 94 2.41 14.37 6.05
N VAL A 95 1.69 14.23 7.18
CA VAL A 95 0.91 13.04 7.46
C VAL A 95 -0.54 13.37 7.20
N CYS A 96 -1.14 12.68 6.23
CA CYS A 96 -2.54 12.90 5.86
C CYS A 96 -3.48 12.04 6.66
N LYS A 97 -3.09 10.78 6.92
CA LYS A 97 -3.85 9.86 7.76
C LYS A 97 -2.88 9.25 8.75
N PRO A 98 -3.09 9.48 10.06
CA PRO A 98 -2.13 9.00 11.05
C PRO A 98 -2.21 7.49 11.22
N LYS A 99 -1.33 6.97 12.10
CA LYS A 99 -1.22 5.54 12.36
C LYS A 99 -2.59 4.90 12.53
N THR A 100 -2.86 3.91 11.71
CA THR A 100 -4.13 3.21 11.69
C THR A 100 -3.86 1.71 11.68
N ALA A 101 -4.59 0.97 12.49
CA ALA A 101 -4.40 -0.47 12.56
C ALA A 101 -5.18 -1.18 11.47
N VAL A 102 -4.54 -2.20 10.90
CA VAL A 102 -5.22 -3.26 10.17
C VAL A 102 -5.14 -4.46 11.10
N PRO A 103 -6.21 -4.80 11.79
CA PRO A 103 -6.14 -5.77 12.89
C PRO A 103 -5.50 -7.09 12.48
N GLY A 104 -4.58 -7.56 13.30
CA GLY A 104 -3.89 -8.81 13.07
C GLY A 104 -2.78 -8.75 12.02
N MET A 105 -2.60 -7.62 11.36
CA MET A 105 -1.65 -7.49 10.26
C MET A 105 -0.59 -6.44 10.50
N GLY A 106 -1.00 -5.22 10.86
CA GLY A 106 -0.03 -4.17 11.05
C GLY A 106 -0.66 -2.80 11.16
N TYR A 107 0.17 -1.77 11.00
CA TYR A 107 -0.25 -0.38 11.06
C TYR A 107 0.20 0.34 9.79
N PHE A 108 -0.55 1.34 9.40
CA PHE A 108 -0.15 2.17 8.27
C PHE A 108 -0.46 3.63 8.55
N ALA A 109 0.19 4.49 7.78
CA ALA A 109 -0.12 5.91 7.75
C ALA A 109 -0.02 6.38 6.31
N ILE A 110 -0.85 7.34 5.94
CA ILE A 110 -0.83 7.93 4.61
C ILE A 110 -0.14 9.26 4.71
N CYS A 111 0.82 9.51 3.83
CA CYS A 111 1.66 10.70 3.91
C CYS A 111 1.80 11.35 2.53
N GLN A 112 2.36 12.55 2.52
CA GLN A 112 2.78 13.20 1.29
C GLN A 112 4.23 13.61 1.41
N ASP A 113 4.95 13.51 0.30
CA ASP A 113 6.34 13.94 0.26
C ASP A 113 6.40 15.45 0.01
N THR A 114 7.60 15.97 -0.23
CA THR A 114 7.81 17.41 -0.45
C THR A 114 7.25 17.90 -1.77
N GLU A 115 6.85 16.99 -2.65
CA GLU A 115 6.34 17.31 -3.98
C GLU A 115 4.86 16.99 -4.11
N ASN A 116 4.18 16.81 -2.98
CA ASN A 116 2.75 16.50 -2.91
C ASN A 116 2.37 15.14 -3.50
N ASN A 117 3.33 14.22 -3.56
CA ASN A 117 3.01 12.85 -3.92
C ASN A 117 2.56 12.08 -2.70
N THR A 118 1.52 11.29 -2.86
CA THR A 118 0.99 10.48 -1.77
C THR A 118 1.70 9.13 -1.72
N PHE A 119 2.09 8.73 -0.53
CA PHE A 119 2.62 7.40 -0.28
C PHE A 119 2.15 6.95 1.09
N ALA A 120 2.32 5.67 1.37
CA ALA A 120 1.97 5.14 2.69
C ALA A 120 3.18 4.44 3.29
N ILE A 121 3.22 4.41 4.61
CA ILE A 121 4.22 3.64 5.35
C ILE A 121 3.49 2.52 6.08
N TRP A 122 4.13 1.38 6.17
CA TRP A 122 3.53 0.16 6.72
C TRP A 122 4.47 -0.49 7.71
N GLU A 123 3.92 -0.85 8.87
CA GLU A 123 4.65 -1.60 9.90
C GLU A 123 3.93 -2.91 10.13
N ARG A 124 4.58 -4.02 9.83
CA ARG A 124 3.99 -5.32 10.07
C ARG A 124 3.94 -5.60 11.55
N ASN A 125 2.76 -6.01 12.04
CA ASN A 125 2.60 -6.34 13.45
C ASN A 125 1.34 -7.17 13.62
N GLN A 126 1.53 -8.46 13.94
CA GLN A 126 0.41 -9.36 14.09
C GLN A 126 -0.46 -9.05 15.28
N LYS A 127 0.03 -8.20 16.19
CA LYS A 127 -0.73 -7.80 17.38
C LYS A 127 -1.50 -6.50 17.17
N ALA A 128 -1.51 -5.96 15.97
CA ALA A 128 -2.25 -4.72 15.70
C ALA A 128 -3.73 -4.92 15.99
N ILE A 129 -4.34 -3.94 16.64
CA ILE A 129 -5.76 -4.00 16.99
C ILE A 129 -6.41 -2.63 16.85
#